data_7883d406497ddd3efc8e174928ac9d03
#
_entry.id   7883d406497ddd3efc8e174928ac9d03
#
_cell.length_a   1.000
_cell.length_b   1.000
_cell.length_c   1.000
_cell.angle_alpha   90.00
_cell.angle_beta   90.00
_cell.angle_gamma   90.00
#
_symmetry.space_group_name_H-M   'P 1'
#
loop_
_entity.id
_entity.type
_entity.pdbx_description
1 polymer ?
#
loop_
_entity_poly.entity_id
_entity_poly.type
_entity_poly.pdbx_seq_one_letter_code
_entity_poly.pdbx_strand_id
1 'polypeptide(L)'
;MAITSMEASSGPLDPDHYAARMERAARSAAQAGMAGLIIAPGPDLAWLCGYHPPVTERLTALVVTPGRRPLLLVPELERPDAEKAPGAPALTVAGWRDAENPYDALAGHLEPQGRYGVSDNTWALHLLAFQRLRPGGAHAALTEALPMLRAVKDAYEVKRLAAAGAAADATYEEIVRLPFAGRREREVAADLDRLLREHGHQQVDFTIVGSGPNGANPHHEAGDRTIQDGDMVVMDFGGLMDGYGSDTTRTVHVGEPGAEERKVHDLVREAQQAAFEAVRPGAACQDVDRAARQVIARNGYGEYFVHRTGHGIGVTTHEPPYMVEGEHLTLVPGMCFSIEPGIYLPGRFGVRIEDIVVCTEDGGQRLNTTGRELLVVS
;
A
#
# COMPACT_ATOMS: atom_id res chain seq x y z
N MET A 1 16.47 11.49 17.98
CA MET A 1 15.59 12.49 18.64
C MET A 1 14.21 11.85 18.70
N ALA A 2 13.72 11.51 19.90
CA ALA A 2 12.39 10.90 20.04
C ALA A 2 11.34 11.85 19.45
N ILE A 3 10.39 11.33 18.68
CA ILE A 3 9.23 12.07 18.19
C ILE A 3 8.41 12.46 19.43
N THR A 4 8.63 13.70 19.87
CA THR A 4 7.91 14.30 20.99
C THR A 4 6.42 14.32 20.61
N SER A 5 5.58 13.90 21.53
CA SER A 5 4.12 13.85 21.45
C SER A 5 3.51 15.14 20.89
N MET A 6 3.37 15.21 19.57
CA MET A 6 2.44 16.13 18.93
C MET A 6 1.08 15.41 18.87
N GLU A 7 0.10 15.97 19.57
CA GLU A 7 -1.29 15.52 19.48
C GLU A 7 -1.72 15.37 18.03
N ALA A 8 -2.30 14.20 17.72
CA ALA A 8 -2.80 13.92 16.40
C ALA A 8 -3.95 14.88 16.10
N SER A 9 -3.75 15.84 15.22
CA SER A 9 -4.87 16.49 14.57
C SER A 9 -5.57 15.42 13.72
N SER A 10 -6.71 14.95 14.17
CA SER A 10 -7.60 14.00 13.48
C SER A 10 -8.39 14.68 12.34
N GLY A 11 -7.94 15.85 11.89
CA GLY A 11 -8.58 16.62 10.84
C GLY A 11 -8.06 16.30 9.44
N PRO A 12 -8.81 16.68 8.39
CA PRO A 12 -8.31 16.63 7.02
C PRO A 12 -7.02 17.46 6.87
N LEU A 13 -6.18 17.07 5.92
CA LEU A 13 -4.98 17.83 5.57
C LEU A 13 -5.36 19.26 5.17
N ASP A 14 -4.49 20.21 5.56
CA ASP A 14 -4.59 21.61 5.15
C ASP A 14 -4.54 21.71 3.61
N PRO A 15 -5.34 22.57 2.96
CA PRO A 15 -5.26 22.85 1.54
C PRO A 15 -3.85 23.14 1.02
N ASP A 16 -3.01 23.82 1.80
CA ASP A 16 -1.63 24.11 1.44
C ASP A 16 -0.76 22.86 1.30
N HIS A 17 -1.08 21.79 2.02
CA HIS A 17 -0.38 20.52 1.89
C HIS A 17 -0.63 19.87 0.52
N TYR A 18 -1.88 19.90 0.03
CA TYR A 18 -2.21 19.42 -1.31
C TYR A 18 -1.58 20.29 -2.39
N ALA A 19 -1.55 21.61 -2.20
CA ALA A 19 -0.86 22.52 -3.11
C ALA A 19 0.63 22.15 -3.24
N ALA A 20 1.30 21.91 -2.11
CA ALA A 20 2.70 21.49 -2.07
C ALA A 20 2.95 20.13 -2.75
N ARG A 21 2.01 19.16 -2.61
CA ARG A 21 2.08 17.86 -3.29
C ARG A 21 1.97 18.01 -4.81
N MET A 22 1.02 18.79 -5.30
CA MET A 22 0.86 19.05 -6.74
C MET A 22 2.08 19.79 -7.32
N GLU A 23 2.63 20.75 -6.60
CA GLU A 23 3.85 21.45 -7.01
C GLU A 23 5.06 20.52 -7.05
N ARG A 24 5.22 19.63 -6.04
CA ARG A 24 6.26 18.58 -6.04
C ARG A 24 6.09 17.66 -7.24
N ALA A 25 4.87 17.20 -7.54
CA ALA A 25 4.57 16.36 -8.69
C ALA A 25 4.92 17.05 -10.02
N ALA A 26 4.57 18.33 -10.16
CA ALA A 26 4.93 19.13 -11.34
C ALA A 26 6.46 19.26 -11.53
N ARG A 27 7.19 19.52 -10.43
CA ARG A 27 8.66 19.58 -10.47
C ARG A 27 9.27 18.22 -10.84
N SER A 28 8.78 17.12 -10.25
CA SER A 28 9.27 15.78 -10.57
C SER A 28 9.01 15.41 -12.03
N ALA A 29 7.83 15.77 -12.58
CA ALA A 29 7.53 15.59 -14.00
C ALA A 29 8.51 16.36 -14.89
N ALA A 30 8.78 17.63 -14.57
CA ALA A 30 9.73 18.45 -15.33
C ALA A 30 11.15 17.87 -15.29
N GLN A 31 11.62 17.42 -14.11
CA GLN A 31 12.94 16.78 -13.96
C GLN A 31 13.05 15.46 -14.74
N ALA A 32 11.95 14.73 -14.91
CA ALA A 32 11.87 13.52 -15.75
C ALA A 32 11.64 13.83 -17.26
N GLY A 33 11.72 15.10 -17.67
CA GLY A 33 11.52 15.51 -19.07
C GLY A 33 10.08 15.34 -19.57
N MET A 34 9.10 15.40 -18.64
CA MET A 34 7.68 15.33 -18.99
C MET A 34 7.06 16.73 -19.06
N ALA A 35 6.10 16.89 -19.96
CA ALA A 35 5.28 18.10 -20.07
C ALA A 35 4.27 18.23 -18.93
N GLY A 36 3.94 17.11 -18.27
CA GLY A 36 3.05 17.07 -17.13
C GLY A 36 2.53 15.68 -16.81
N LEU A 37 1.51 15.65 -15.97
CA LEU A 37 0.82 14.43 -15.51
C LEU A 37 -0.67 14.52 -15.86
N ILE A 38 -1.27 13.38 -16.19
CA ILE A 38 -2.72 13.20 -16.36
C ILE A 38 -3.16 12.14 -15.34
N ILE A 39 -3.82 12.55 -14.30
CA ILE A 39 -4.17 11.72 -13.15
C ILE A 39 -5.66 11.37 -13.22
N ALA A 40 -5.94 10.08 -13.31
CA ALA A 40 -7.30 9.52 -13.28
C ALA A 40 -7.82 9.33 -11.84
N PRO A 41 -9.13 9.07 -11.64
CA PRO A 41 -9.68 8.66 -10.35
C PRO A 41 -8.92 7.50 -9.74
N GLY A 42 -8.59 7.62 -8.46
CA GLY A 42 -7.82 6.61 -7.74
C GLY A 42 -6.88 7.22 -6.70
N PRO A 43 -5.93 6.42 -6.19
CA PRO A 43 -5.07 6.83 -5.08
C PRO A 43 -4.19 8.04 -5.41
N ASP A 44 -3.72 8.19 -6.66
CA ASP A 44 -2.92 9.35 -7.05
C ASP A 44 -3.72 10.65 -7.00
N LEU A 45 -4.98 10.62 -7.45
CA LEU A 45 -5.87 11.77 -7.39
C LEU A 45 -6.18 12.14 -5.93
N ALA A 46 -6.52 11.12 -5.12
CA ALA A 46 -6.78 11.29 -3.69
C ALA A 46 -5.56 11.91 -2.97
N TRP A 47 -4.37 11.39 -3.23
CA TRP A 47 -3.13 11.88 -2.64
C TRP A 47 -2.79 13.32 -3.08
N LEU A 48 -3.02 13.66 -4.36
CA LEU A 48 -2.68 14.96 -4.92
C LEU A 48 -3.65 16.08 -4.52
N CYS A 49 -4.95 15.79 -4.39
CA CYS A 49 -5.94 16.85 -4.14
C CYS A 49 -7.05 16.49 -3.14
N GLY A 50 -7.03 15.31 -2.54
CA GLY A 50 -8.04 14.87 -1.57
C GLY A 50 -9.42 14.63 -2.19
N TYR A 51 -9.53 14.46 -3.50
CA TYR A 51 -10.77 14.16 -4.19
C TYR A 51 -10.91 12.66 -4.47
N HIS A 52 -12.06 12.10 -4.06
CA HIS A 52 -12.38 10.68 -4.18
C HIS A 52 -13.65 10.48 -5.03
N PRO A 53 -13.59 10.72 -6.34
CA PRO A 53 -14.75 10.53 -7.19
C PRO A 53 -15.05 9.03 -7.41
N PRO A 54 -16.28 8.69 -7.78
CA PRO A 54 -16.59 7.35 -8.28
C PRO A 54 -15.78 7.07 -9.55
N VAL A 55 -15.36 5.81 -9.72
CA VAL A 55 -14.68 5.34 -10.93
C VAL A 55 -15.75 4.88 -11.91
N THR A 56 -15.99 5.68 -12.95
CA THR A 56 -16.98 5.40 -13.99
C THR A 56 -16.37 5.60 -15.38
N GLU A 57 -17.16 5.38 -16.43
CA GLU A 57 -16.77 5.64 -17.82
C GLU A 57 -16.66 7.15 -18.15
N ARG A 58 -17.19 8.03 -17.28
CA ARG A 58 -17.09 9.48 -17.45
C ARG A 58 -15.69 9.95 -17.09
N LEU A 59 -15.14 10.81 -17.94
CA LEU A 59 -13.79 11.32 -17.72
C LEU A 59 -13.73 12.25 -16.50
N THR A 60 -12.97 11.84 -15.51
CA THR A 60 -12.38 12.73 -14.50
C THR A 60 -10.86 12.71 -14.67
N ALA A 61 -10.23 13.88 -14.76
CA ALA A 61 -8.79 13.97 -14.96
C ALA A 61 -8.21 15.22 -14.28
N LEU A 62 -7.20 15.02 -13.43
CA LEU A 62 -6.36 16.11 -12.93
C LEU A 62 -5.14 16.23 -13.83
N VAL A 63 -4.98 17.39 -14.47
CA VAL A 63 -3.81 17.73 -15.29
C VAL A 63 -2.89 18.62 -14.47
N VAL A 64 -1.68 18.11 -14.22
CA VAL A 64 -0.62 18.83 -13.48
C VAL A 64 0.50 19.17 -14.48
N THR A 65 0.64 20.46 -14.80
CA THR A 65 1.63 20.95 -15.75
C THR A 65 2.61 21.89 -15.05
N PRO A 66 3.93 21.75 -15.22
CA PRO A 66 4.92 22.64 -14.62
C PRO A 66 4.65 24.12 -14.98
N GLY A 67 4.66 24.97 -13.96
CA GLY A 67 4.45 26.42 -14.11
C GLY A 67 3.02 26.86 -14.43
N ARG A 68 2.05 25.95 -14.41
CA ARG A 68 0.62 26.27 -14.61
C ARG A 68 -0.20 25.82 -13.40
N ARG A 69 -1.31 26.52 -13.15
CA ARG A 69 -2.30 26.10 -12.18
C ARG A 69 -2.91 24.76 -12.63
N PRO A 70 -2.92 23.71 -11.79
CA PRO A 70 -3.49 22.43 -12.16
C PRO A 70 -4.98 22.53 -12.54
N LEU A 71 -5.42 21.71 -13.50
CA LEU A 71 -6.82 21.62 -13.93
C LEU A 71 -7.40 20.28 -13.46
N LEU A 72 -8.49 20.33 -12.71
CA LEU A 72 -9.33 19.17 -12.42
C LEU A 72 -10.58 19.26 -13.32
N LEU A 73 -10.64 18.41 -14.34
CA LEU A 73 -11.80 18.25 -15.21
C LEU A 73 -12.68 17.12 -14.68
N VAL A 74 -13.96 17.40 -14.47
CA VAL A 74 -14.96 16.44 -13.95
C VAL A 74 -16.26 16.53 -14.75
N PRO A 75 -17.13 15.50 -14.71
CA PRO A 75 -18.51 15.64 -15.14
C PRO A 75 -19.20 16.81 -14.39
N GLU A 76 -20.01 17.62 -15.07
CA GLU A 76 -20.68 18.78 -14.44
C GLU A 76 -21.52 18.39 -13.22
N LEU A 77 -22.08 17.19 -13.21
CA LEU A 77 -22.86 16.66 -12.09
C LEU A 77 -22.01 16.41 -10.83
N GLU A 78 -20.69 16.16 -10.99
CA GLU A 78 -19.74 15.90 -9.88
C GLU A 78 -18.98 17.18 -9.44
N ARG A 79 -19.10 18.26 -10.22
CA ARG A 79 -18.37 19.50 -9.96
C ARG A 79 -18.60 20.07 -8.56
N PRO A 80 -19.83 20.09 -7.99
CA PRO A 80 -20.05 20.62 -6.64
C PRO A 80 -19.27 19.84 -5.55
N ASP A 81 -19.00 18.55 -5.74
CA ASP A 81 -18.21 17.75 -4.81
C ASP A 81 -16.70 17.91 -5.05
N ALA A 82 -16.27 18.04 -6.31
CA ALA A 82 -14.90 18.37 -6.65
C ALA A 82 -14.46 19.73 -6.08
N GLU A 83 -15.35 20.73 -6.08
CA GLU A 83 -15.10 22.06 -5.52
C GLU A 83 -14.97 22.05 -3.98
N LYS A 84 -15.48 21.02 -3.30
CA LYS A 84 -15.34 20.83 -1.84
C LYS A 84 -14.08 20.03 -1.46
N ALA A 85 -13.38 19.45 -2.44
CA ALA A 85 -12.16 18.70 -2.15
C ALA A 85 -11.14 19.58 -1.43
N PRO A 86 -10.39 19.06 -0.43
CA PRO A 86 -9.45 19.87 0.35
C PRO A 86 -8.40 20.60 -0.51
N GLY A 87 -7.96 19.99 -1.62
CA GLY A 87 -7.01 20.60 -2.56
C GLY A 87 -7.62 21.56 -3.58
N ALA A 88 -8.97 21.69 -3.64
CA ALA A 88 -9.65 22.52 -4.64
C ALA A 88 -9.19 23.99 -4.66
N PRO A 89 -8.85 24.65 -3.53
CA PRO A 89 -8.34 26.02 -3.56
C PRO A 89 -7.08 26.20 -4.41
N ALA A 90 -6.28 25.16 -4.61
CA ALA A 90 -5.07 25.18 -5.44
C ALA A 90 -5.32 24.79 -6.91
N LEU A 91 -6.55 24.41 -7.27
CA LEU A 91 -6.94 23.93 -8.60
C LEU A 91 -7.79 24.93 -9.39
N THR A 92 -7.88 24.71 -10.69
CA THR A 92 -9.02 25.14 -11.50
C THR A 92 -9.94 23.92 -11.65
N VAL A 93 -11.18 24.01 -11.17
CA VAL A 93 -12.18 22.94 -11.37
C VAL A 93 -13.04 23.32 -12.57
N ALA A 94 -13.12 22.45 -13.58
CA ALA A 94 -13.94 22.62 -14.76
C ALA A 94 -14.91 21.45 -14.93
N GLY A 95 -16.16 21.73 -15.23
CA GLY A 95 -17.18 20.75 -15.55
C GLY A 95 -17.34 20.52 -17.04
N TRP A 96 -17.75 19.33 -17.46
CA TRP A 96 -18.19 18.99 -18.82
C TRP A 96 -19.55 18.28 -18.77
N ARG A 97 -20.37 18.45 -19.81
CA ARG A 97 -21.72 17.87 -19.88
C ARG A 97 -21.77 16.65 -20.78
N ASP A 98 -22.70 15.74 -20.54
CA ASP A 98 -22.85 14.47 -21.28
C ASP A 98 -22.97 14.63 -22.82
N ALA A 99 -23.41 15.80 -23.31
CA ALA A 99 -23.49 16.10 -24.75
C ALA A 99 -22.16 16.66 -25.33
N GLU A 100 -21.14 16.87 -24.49
CA GLU A 100 -19.85 17.44 -24.88
C GLU A 100 -18.79 16.33 -24.98
N ASN A 101 -17.76 16.57 -25.80
CA ASN A 101 -16.58 15.72 -25.80
C ASN A 101 -15.61 16.20 -24.69
N PRO A 102 -15.44 15.47 -23.60
CA PRO A 102 -14.60 15.93 -22.48
C PRO A 102 -13.14 16.14 -22.84
N TYR A 103 -12.65 15.44 -23.86
CA TYR A 103 -11.24 15.55 -24.28
C TYR A 103 -10.94 16.88 -24.96
N ASP A 104 -11.93 17.55 -25.58
CA ASP A 104 -11.75 18.86 -26.18
C ASP A 104 -11.39 19.91 -25.13
N ALA A 105 -11.95 19.80 -23.90
CA ALA A 105 -11.62 20.66 -22.79
C ALA A 105 -10.14 20.52 -22.34
N LEU A 106 -9.54 19.35 -22.54
CA LEU A 106 -8.13 19.12 -22.22
C LEU A 106 -7.18 19.65 -23.28
N ALA A 107 -7.66 19.87 -24.52
CA ALA A 107 -6.80 20.21 -25.66
C ALA A 107 -5.94 21.46 -25.43
N GLY A 108 -6.47 22.48 -24.74
CA GLY A 108 -5.72 23.71 -24.41
C GLY A 108 -4.71 23.56 -23.26
N HIS A 109 -4.77 22.44 -22.52
CA HIS A 109 -3.93 22.16 -21.37
C HIS A 109 -2.80 21.14 -21.65
N LEU A 110 -2.87 20.46 -22.80
CA LEU A 110 -1.89 19.46 -23.21
C LEU A 110 -1.03 19.99 -24.38
N GLU A 111 0.27 19.91 -24.26
CA GLU A 111 1.21 20.25 -25.34
C GLU A 111 1.11 19.27 -26.49
N PRO A 112 1.14 19.72 -27.76
CA PRO A 112 0.94 18.85 -28.94
C PRO A 112 1.95 17.68 -29.07
N GLN A 113 3.18 17.88 -28.60
CA GLN A 113 4.27 16.91 -28.63
C GLN A 113 4.80 16.58 -27.24
N GLY A 114 4.01 16.88 -26.19
CA GLY A 114 4.41 16.65 -24.80
C GLY A 114 4.42 15.17 -24.44
N ARG A 115 5.36 14.78 -23.57
CA ARG A 115 5.32 13.48 -22.90
C ARG A 115 4.60 13.64 -21.56
N TYR A 116 3.61 12.79 -21.28
CA TYR A 116 2.81 12.84 -20.05
C TYR A 116 2.93 11.54 -19.26
N GLY A 117 3.09 11.65 -17.92
CA GLY A 117 2.85 10.55 -17.01
C GLY A 117 1.34 10.38 -16.81
N VAL A 118 0.84 9.17 -16.95
CA VAL A 118 -0.59 8.84 -16.81
C VAL A 118 -0.76 7.84 -15.68
N SER A 119 -1.75 8.06 -14.78
CA SER A 119 -2.06 7.11 -13.71
C SER A 119 -2.17 5.68 -14.23
N ASP A 120 -1.55 4.72 -13.55
CA ASP A 120 -1.47 3.32 -14.02
C ASP A 120 -2.84 2.65 -14.12
N ASN A 121 -3.81 3.10 -13.34
CA ASN A 121 -5.20 2.63 -13.36
C ASN A 121 -6.10 3.37 -14.36
N THR A 122 -5.53 4.19 -15.26
CA THR A 122 -6.33 4.87 -16.28
C THR A 122 -6.96 3.85 -17.23
N TRP A 123 -8.27 3.95 -17.42
CA TRP A 123 -8.96 3.09 -18.38
C TRP A 123 -8.39 3.26 -19.79
N ALA A 124 -8.23 2.14 -20.50
CA ALA A 124 -7.77 2.16 -21.89
C ALA A 124 -8.61 3.08 -22.78
N LEU A 125 -9.92 3.21 -22.51
CA LEU A 125 -10.82 4.17 -23.16
C LEU A 125 -10.23 5.58 -23.14
N HIS A 126 -9.80 6.05 -21.97
CA HIS A 126 -9.28 7.40 -21.78
C HIS A 126 -7.86 7.54 -22.35
N LEU A 127 -6.99 6.57 -22.10
CA LEU A 127 -5.62 6.58 -22.63
C LEU A 127 -5.62 6.65 -24.17
N LEU A 128 -6.41 5.83 -24.83
CA LEU A 128 -6.56 5.84 -26.30
C LEU A 128 -7.16 7.17 -26.80
N ALA A 129 -8.03 7.81 -26.03
CA ALA A 129 -8.56 9.12 -26.38
C ALA A 129 -7.48 10.22 -26.23
N PHE A 130 -6.65 10.19 -25.19
CA PHE A 130 -5.50 11.12 -25.06
C PHE A 130 -4.51 10.97 -26.22
N GLN A 131 -4.21 9.75 -26.65
CA GLN A 131 -3.36 9.47 -27.81
C GLN A 131 -3.96 10.04 -29.11
N ARG A 132 -5.28 9.91 -29.32
CA ARG A 132 -5.96 10.52 -30.48
C ARG A 132 -5.98 12.05 -30.42
N LEU A 133 -6.14 12.62 -29.21
CA LEU A 133 -6.14 14.07 -29.00
C LEU A 133 -4.77 14.68 -29.31
N ARG A 134 -3.69 13.98 -29.01
CA ARG A 134 -2.29 14.42 -29.21
C ARG A 134 -1.46 13.32 -29.91
N PRO A 135 -1.64 13.11 -31.22
CA PRO A 135 -0.96 12.02 -31.95
C PRO A 135 0.58 12.15 -31.95
N GLY A 136 1.12 13.37 -31.78
CA GLY A 136 2.56 13.63 -31.65
C GLY A 136 3.10 13.52 -30.22
N GLY A 137 2.22 13.34 -29.23
CA GLY A 137 2.59 13.22 -27.82
C GLY A 137 2.93 11.78 -27.42
N ALA A 138 3.61 11.64 -26.29
CA ALA A 138 3.95 10.35 -25.67
C ALA A 138 3.30 10.21 -24.28
N HIS A 139 3.00 8.99 -23.91
CA HIS A 139 2.43 8.65 -22.59
C HIS A 139 3.30 7.58 -21.93
N ALA A 140 3.51 7.69 -20.63
CA ALA A 140 4.21 6.70 -19.82
C ALA A 140 3.36 6.37 -18.59
N ALA A 141 3.46 5.15 -18.09
CA ALA A 141 2.87 4.77 -16.81
C ALA A 141 3.47 5.63 -15.69
N LEU A 142 2.62 6.12 -14.78
CA LEU A 142 3.06 7.07 -13.75
C LEU A 142 4.11 6.46 -12.82
N THR A 143 3.88 5.23 -12.34
CA THR A 143 4.82 4.57 -11.43
C THR A 143 6.14 4.19 -12.10
N GLU A 144 6.15 3.88 -13.40
CA GLU A 144 7.38 3.65 -14.17
C GLU A 144 8.17 4.96 -14.35
N ALA A 145 7.47 6.04 -14.68
CA ALA A 145 8.10 7.33 -14.94
C ALA A 145 8.55 8.08 -13.68
N LEU A 146 7.77 7.95 -12.60
CA LEU A 146 7.98 8.64 -11.32
C LEU A 146 7.78 7.68 -10.12
N PRO A 147 8.58 6.61 -9.98
CA PRO A 147 8.38 5.62 -8.91
C PRO A 147 8.48 6.22 -7.50
N MET A 148 9.18 7.36 -7.37
CA MET A 148 9.38 8.05 -6.11
C MET A 148 8.28 9.05 -5.74
N LEU A 149 7.27 9.24 -6.60
CA LEU A 149 6.28 10.30 -6.40
C LEU A 149 5.57 10.21 -5.04
N ARG A 150 5.15 8.99 -4.65
CA ARG A 150 4.50 8.67 -3.37
C ARG A 150 5.35 7.79 -2.46
N ALA A 151 6.48 7.29 -2.92
CA ALA A 151 7.33 6.37 -2.15
C ALA A 151 7.89 7.00 -0.87
N VAL A 152 8.26 8.29 -0.93
CA VAL A 152 8.79 9.03 0.22
C VAL A 152 7.65 9.75 0.93
N LYS A 153 7.33 9.30 2.13
CA LYS A 153 6.30 9.84 3.01
C LYS A 153 6.82 11.01 3.81
N ASP A 154 6.01 12.01 3.98
CA ASP A 154 6.27 13.07 4.95
C ASP A 154 5.89 12.65 6.38
N ALA A 155 6.20 13.49 7.36
CA ALA A 155 5.94 13.18 8.77
C ALA A 155 4.44 12.97 9.08
N TYR A 156 3.54 13.64 8.35
CA TYR A 156 2.11 13.44 8.49
C TYR A 156 1.70 12.06 7.99
N GLU A 157 2.18 11.64 6.82
CA GLU A 157 1.88 10.34 6.21
C GLU A 157 2.41 9.19 7.08
N VAL A 158 3.65 9.30 7.59
CA VAL A 158 4.24 8.31 8.51
C VAL A 158 3.40 8.18 9.78
N LYS A 159 2.89 9.29 10.32
CA LYS A 159 2.02 9.26 11.51
C LYS A 159 0.69 8.57 11.23
N ARG A 160 0.09 8.76 10.04
CA ARG A 160 -1.14 8.07 9.63
C ARG A 160 -0.92 6.58 9.46
N LEU A 161 0.17 6.18 8.80
CA LEU A 161 0.56 4.77 8.67
C LEU A 161 0.79 4.12 10.05
N ALA A 162 1.46 4.82 10.98
CA ALA A 162 1.66 4.33 12.33
C ALA A 162 0.33 4.17 13.11
N ALA A 163 -0.63 5.08 12.91
CA ALA A 163 -1.94 4.96 13.52
C ALA A 163 -2.74 3.78 12.94
N ALA A 164 -2.70 3.58 11.62
CA ALA A 164 -3.33 2.42 10.97
C ALA A 164 -2.67 1.10 11.41
N GLY A 165 -1.34 1.06 11.54
CA GLY A 165 -0.61 -0.07 12.08
C GLY A 165 -0.98 -0.39 13.53
N ALA A 166 -1.12 0.63 14.38
CA ALA A 166 -1.54 0.44 15.78
C ALA A 166 -2.99 -0.11 15.88
N ALA A 167 -3.88 0.29 14.98
CA ALA A 167 -5.23 -0.26 14.91
C ALA A 167 -5.24 -1.73 14.45
N ALA A 168 -4.36 -2.11 13.52
CA ALA A 168 -4.14 -3.51 13.15
C ALA A 168 -3.53 -4.33 14.29
N ASP A 169 -2.56 -3.77 15.03
CA ASP A 169 -1.99 -4.39 16.23
C ASP A 169 -3.09 -4.67 17.29
N ALA A 170 -3.97 -3.69 17.55
CA ALA A 170 -5.08 -3.87 18.48
C ALA A 170 -6.06 -4.96 17.99
N THR A 171 -6.33 -5.03 16.69
CA THR A 171 -7.12 -6.10 16.07
C THR A 171 -6.49 -7.47 16.34
N TYR A 172 -5.16 -7.61 16.16
CA TYR A 172 -4.45 -8.85 16.46
C TYR A 172 -4.55 -9.24 17.93
N GLU A 173 -4.37 -8.28 18.84
CA GLU A 173 -4.46 -8.55 20.29
C GLU A 173 -5.84 -9.05 20.73
N GLU A 174 -6.90 -8.67 20.03
CA GLU A 174 -8.24 -9.13 20.30
C GLU A 174 -8.57 -10.47 19.65
N ILE A 175 -8.22 -10.66 18.36
CA ILE A 175 -8.55 -11.89 17.65
C ILE A 175 -7.92 -13.13 18.29
N VAL A 176 -6.68 -13.02 18.78
CA VAL A 176 -5.97 -14.15 19.40
C VAL A 176 -6.56 -14.60 20.75
N ARG A 177 -7.50 -13.84 21.32
CA ARG A 177 -8.25 -14.22 22.54
C ARG A 177 -9.53 -14.99 22.23
N LEU A 178 -9.93 -15.01 20.95
CA LEU A 178 -11.09 -15.77 20.50
C LEU A 178 -10.70 -17.24 20.25
N PRO A 179 -11.63 -18.20 20.36
CA PRO A 179 -11.35 -19.58 20.01
C PRO A 179 -11.13 -19.73 18.51
N PHE A 180 -10.20 -20.60 18.12
CA PHE A 180 -9.91 -20.95 16.72
C PHE A 180 -10.39 -22.37 16.41
N ALA A 181 -10.09 -23.35 17.27
CA ALA A 181 -10.47 -24.73 17.05
C ALA A 181 -11.98 -24.91 16.84
N GLY A 182 -12.35 -25.66 15.81
CA GLY A 182 -13.75 -25.94 15.48
C GLY A 182 -14.46 -24.85 14.66
N ARG A 183 -13.84 -23.70 14.45
CA ARG A 183 -14.37 -22.61 13.63
C ARG A 183 -13.88 -22.73 12.19
N ARG A 184 -14.65 -22.18 11.25
CA ARG A 184 -14.21 -22.09 9.86
C ARG A 184 -13.29 -20.89 9.66
N GLU A 185 -12.36 -20.99 8.69
CA GLU A 185 -11.46 -19.89 8.33
C GLU A 185 -12.23 -18.58 8.07
N ARG A 186 -13.32 -18.66 7.30
CA ARG A 186 -14.18 -17.48 7.00
C ARG A 186 -14.83 -16.84 8.21
N GLU A 187 -15.04 -17.58 9.29
CA GLU A 187 -15.63 -17.05 10.52
C GLU A 187 -14.58 -16.24 11.31
N VAL A 188 -13.32 -16.69 11.28
CA VAL A 188 -12.20 -15.93 11.84
C VAL A 188 -11.89 -14.69 10.97
N ALA A 189 -11.95 -14.82 9.66
CA ALA A 189 -11.79 -13.69 8.73
C ALA A 189 -12.88 -12.63 8.91
N ALA A 190 -14.12 -13.04 9.17
CA ALA A 190 -15.22 -12.10 9.46
C ALA A 190 -15.01 -11.36 10.80
N ASP A 191 -14.44 -12.03 11.81
CA ASP A 191 -14.07 -11.35 13.06
C ASP A 191 -12.92 -10.35 12.84
N LEU A 192 -11.92 -10.68 12.00
CA LEU A 192 -10.86 -9.73 11.63
C LEU A 192 -11.43 -8.49 10.95
N ASP A 193 -12.34 -8.65 9.97
CA ASP A 193 -13.01 -7.51 9.31
C ASP A 193 -13.76 -6.63 10.32
N ARG A 194 -14.55 -7.26 11.19
CA ARG A 194 -15.30 -6.56 12.24
C ARG A 194 -14.36 -5.78 13.17
N LEU A 195 -13.30 -6.42 13.67
CA LEU A 195 -12.35 -5.81 14.60
C LEU A 195 -11.56 -4.67 13.97
N LEU A 196 -11.10 -4.82 12.69
CA LEU A 196 -10.47 -3.73 11.97
C LEU A 196 -11.37 -2.49 11.90
N ARG A 197 -12.67 -2.68 11.60
CA ARG A 197 -13.63 -1.58 11.56
C ARG A 197 -13.88 -0.98 12.94
N GLU A 198 -13.98 -1.80 13.98
CA GLU A 198 -14.12 -1.33 15.37
C GLU A 198 -12.92 -0.52 15.83
N HIS A 199 -11.71 -0.84 15.35
CA HIS A 199 -10.49 -0.09 15.60
C HIS A 199 -10.24 1.07 14.62
N GLY A 200 -11.20 1.39 13.73
CA GLY A 200 -11.21 2.65 12.97
C GLY A 200 -10.91 2.54 11.49
N HIS A 201 -10.76 1.33 10.92
CA HIS A 201 -10.63 1.18 9.48
C HIS A 201 -11.97 1.45 8.78
N GLN A 202 -11.99 2.42 7.86
CA GLN A 202 -13.17 2.70 7.04
C GLN A 202 -13.31 1.71 5.89
N GLN A 203 -12.20 1.14 5.45
CA GLN A 203 -12.14 0.13 4.40
C GLN A 203 -11.26 -1.03 4.87
N VAL A 204 -11.74 -2.26 4.71
CA VAL A 204 -10.96 -3.48 4.89
C VAL A 204 -10.70 -4.04 3.51
N ASP A 205 -9.43 -4.19 3.14
CA ASP A 205 -9.03 -4.61 1.81
C ASP A 205 -8.91 -6.13 1.72
N PHE A 206 -8.44 -6.77 2.79
CA PHE A 206 -8.28 -8.21 2.86
C PHE A 206 -8.26 -8.72 4.30
N THR A 207 -8.70 -9.96 4.46
CA THR A 207 -8.64 -10.75 5.70
C THR A 207 -8.34 -12.20 5.33
N ILE A 208 -7.08 -12.50 5.04
CA ILE A 208 -6.61 -13.85 4.73
C ILE A 208 -6.54 -14.64 6.04
N VAL A 209 -7.14 -15.83 6.07
CA VAL A 209 -7.00 -16.81 7.14
C VAL A 209 -6.75 -18.16 6.51
N GLY A 210 -5.51 -18.63 6.54
CA GLY A 210 -5.10 -19.92 6.01
C GLY A 210 -4.66 -20.88 7.12
N SER A 211 -5.43 -21.94 7.37
CA SER A 211 -5.17 -22.90 8.42
C SER A 211 -4.59 -24.21 7.88
N GLY A 212 -3.62 -24.82 8.58
CA GLY A 212 -2.97 -26.06 8.17
C GLY A 212 -2.53 -26.01 6.70
N PRO A 213 -2.95 -26.97 5.85
CA PRO A 213 -2.54 -27.01 4.43
C PRO A 213 -2.88 -25.77 3.63
N ASN A 214 -3.95 -25.03 3.98
CA ASN A 214 -4.35 -23.80 3.31
C ASN A 214 -3.35 -22.66 3.57
N GLY A 215 -2.70 -22.64 4.75
CA GLY A 215 -1.64 -21.68 5.07
C GLY A 215 -0.42 -21.77 4.14
N ALA A 216 -0.26 -22.89 3.41
CA ALA A 216 0.78 -23.03 2.39
C ALA A 216 0.48 -22.28 1.08
N ASN A 217 -0.69 -21.64 0.93
CA ASN A 217 -1.02 -20.75 -0.15
C ASN A 217 -0.97 -19.30 0.34
N PRO A 218 0.01 -18.46 -0.10
CA PRO A 218 0.17 -17.09 0.38
C PRO A 218 -1.07 -16.21 0.23
N HIS A 219 -1.85 -16.41 -0.83
CA HIS A 219 -3.07 -15.66 -1.14
C HIS A 219 -4.33 -16.51 -0.99
N HIS A 220 -4.37 -17.34 0.07
CA HIS A 220 -5.54 -18.16 0.35
C HIS A 220 -6.76 -17.30 0.70
N GLU A 221 -7.88 -17.56 0.03
CA GLU A 221 -9.17 -16.98 0.43
C GLU A 221 -9.80 -17.83 1.54
N ALA A 222 -10.11 -17.20 2.67
CA ALA A 222 -10.69 -17.88 3.84
C ALA A 222 -12.01 -18.59 3.48
N GLY A 223 -12.03 -19.92 3.65
CA GLY A 223 -13.10 -20.78 3.18
C GLY A 223 -13.85 -21.52 4.30
N ASP A 224 -14.42 -22.67 3.89
CA ASP A 224 -15.21 -23.55 4.74
C ASP A 224 -14.37 -24.56 5.54
N ARG A 225 -13.04 -24.57 5.39
CA ARG A 225 -12.18 -25.45 6.17
C ARG A 225 -12.35 -25.13 7.66
N THR A 226 -12.62 -26.18 8.44
CA THR A 226 -12.66 -26.09 9.91
C THR A 226 -11.22 -26.14 10.44
N ILE A 227 -10.85 -25.14 11.21
CA ILE A 227 -9.57 -25.04 11.91
C ILE A 227 -9.53 -26.15 12.98
N GLN A 228 -8.41 -26.88 13.04
CA GLN A 228 -8.24 -28.03 13.92
C GLN A 228 -7.13 -27.77 14.95
N ASP A 229 -7.20 -28.50 16.05
CA ASP A 229 -6.07 -28.60 16.97
C ASP A 229 -4.85 -29.14 16.22
N GLY A 230 -3.68 -28.52 16.41
CA GLY A 230 -2.46 -28.79 15.67
C GLY A 230 -2.26 -27.95 14.40
N ASP A 231 -3.21 -27.10 14.00
CA ASP A 231 -3.02 -26.24 12.82
C ASP A 231 -2.12 -25.02 13.12
N MET A 232 -1.18 -24.75 12.21
CA MET A 232 -0.65 -23.40 12.02
C MET A 232 -1.71 -22.56 11.29
N VAL A 233 -1.95 -21.35 11.73
CA VAL A 233 -2.91 -20.43 11.12
C VAL A 233 -2.22 -19.13 10.76
N VAL A 234 -2.10 -18.85 9.47
CA VAL A 234 -1.63 -17.58 8.94
C VAL A 234 -2.83 -16.63 8.89
N MET A 235 -2.71 -15.50 9.55
CA MET A 235 -3.66 -14.38 9.47
C MET A 235 -2.94 -13.19 8.87
N ASP A 236 -3.46 -12.70 7.74
CA ASP A 236 -2.95 -11.54 7.04
C ASP A 236 -4.13 -10.60 6.74
N PHE A 237 -4.04 -9.40 7.28
CA PHE A 237 -5.18 -8.49 7.30
C PHE A 237 -4.74 -7.03 7.27
N GLY A 238 -5.54 -6.24 6.59
CA GLY A 238 -5.27 -4.82 6.45
C GLY A 238 -6.37 -4.08 5.70
N GLY A 239 -6.15 -2.79 5.55
CA GLY A 239 -7.09 -1.88 4.91
C GLY A 239 -6.71 -0.44 5.12
N LEU A 240 -7.65 0.48 4.89
CA LEU A 240 -7.42 1.91 4.99
C LEU A 240 -8.07 2.50 6.25
N MET A 241 -7.26 3.23 6.99
CA MET A 241 -7.68 4.09 8.10
C MET A 241 -7.25 5.53 7.80
N ASP A 242 -8.23 6.45 7.77
CA ASP A 242 -7.99 7.86 7.40
C ASP A 242 -7.23 8.02 6.06
N GLY A 243 -7.51 7.13 5.11
CA GLY A 243 -6.93 7.12 3.77
C GLY A 243 -5.50 6.56 3.67
N TYR A 244 -4.96 5.96 4.74
CA TYR A 244 -3.64 5.32 4.76
C TYR A 244 -3.73 3.84 5.13
N GLY A 245 -2.85 3.05 4.51
CA GLY A 245 -2.85 1.60 4.63
C GLY A 245 -2.35 1.08 5.97
N SER A 246 -2.90 -0.05 6.39
CA SER A 246 -2.27 -1.00 7.31
C SER A 246 -2.09 -2.33 6.63
N ASP A 247 -1.08 -3.07 7.03
CA ASP A 247 -0.78 -4.41 6.57
C ASP A 247 -0.06 -5.17 7.67
N THR A 248 -0.58 -6.36 8.02
CA THR A 248 -0.03 -7.11 9.15
C THR A 248 -0.29 -8.60 8.98
N THR A 249 0.78 -9.38 8.97
CA THR A 249 0.67 -10.83 9.04
C THR A 249 1.24 -11.36 10.35
N ARG A 250 0.49 -12.26 10.98
CA ARG A 250 0.97 -13.12 12.06
C ARG A 250 0.53 -14.55 11.84
N THR A 251 1.38 -15.48 12.26
CA THR A 251 1.06 -16.91 12.28
C THR A 251 0.96 -17.37 13.72
N VAL A 252 -0.13 -18.07 14.05
CA VAL A 252 -0.38 -18.65 15.37
C VAL A 252 -0.47 -20.17 15.25
N HIS A 253 -0.42 -20.89 16.39
CA HIS A 253 -0.62 -22.33 16.44
C HIS A 253 -1.80 -22.67 17.35
N VAL A 254 -2.70 -23.52 16.86
CA VAL A 254 -3.82 -24.04 17.66
C VAL A 254 -3.36 -25.21 18.49
N GLY A 255 -3.37 -25.09 19.82
CA GLY A 255 -2.76 -26.08 20.71
C GLY A 255 -1.22 -26.05 20.69
N GLU A 256 -0.56 -27.02 21.28
CA GLU A 256 0.90 -27.02 21.45
C GLU A 256 1.65 -27.36 20.17
N PRO A 257 2.50 -26.47 19.62
CA PRO A 257 3.24 -26.71 18.37
C PRO A 257 4.34 -27.76 18.51
N GLY A 258 4.52 -28.55 17.46
CA GLY A 258 5.62 -29.49 17.32
C GLY A 258 6.96 -28.80 17.07
N ALA A 259 8.01 -29.60 17.00
CA ALA A 259 9.39 -29.12 16.83
C ALA A 259 9.61 -28.46 15.45
N GLU A 260 8.93 -28.95 14.42
CA GLU A 260 9.08 -28.41 13.06
C GLU A 260 8.35 -27.09 12.88
N GLU A 261 7.11 -26.98 13.38
CA GLU A 261 6.32 -25.75 13.35
C GLU A 261 7.07 -24.61 14.07
N ARG A 262 7.62 -24.89 15.25
CA ARG A 262 8.47 -23.93 15.99
C ARG A 262 9.69 -23.55 15.19
N LYS A 263 10.40 -24.52 14.61
CA LYS A 263 11.60 -24.27 13.82
C LYS A 263 11.32 -23.39 12.62
N VAL A 264 10.26 -23.69 11.84
CA VAL A 264 9.92 -22.93 10.64
C VAL A 264 9.48 -21.51 11.01
N HIS A 265 8.69 -21.34 12.07
CA HIS A 265 8.28 -20.03 12.56
C HIS A 265 9.50 -19.21 13.02
N ASP A 266 10.41 -19.77 13.80
CA ASP A 266 11.62 -19.09 14.26
C ASP A 266 12.51 -18.66 13.10
N LEU A 267 12.63 -19.48 12.04
CA LEU A 267 13.36 -19.14 10.82
C LEU A 267 12.74 -17.95 10.07
N VAL A 268 11.41 -17.91 9.95
CA VAL A 268 10.72 -16.77 9.32
C VAL A 268 10.90 -15.51 10.17
N ARG A 269 10.82 -15.63 11.49
CA ARG A 269 11.08 -14.51 12.42
C ARG A 269 12.51 -13.99 12.31
N GLU A 270 13.51 -14.90 12.22
CA GLU A 270 14.92 -14.53 11.99
C GLU A 270 15.09 -13.83 10.62
N ALA A 271 14.45 -14.34 9.57
CA ALA A 271 14.49 -13.75 8.25
C ALA A 271 13.89 -12.34 8.23
N GLN A 272 12.75 -12.14 8.89
CA GLN A 272 12.09 -10.85 9.04
C GLN A 272 12.98 -9.86 9.81
N GLN A 273 13.66 -10.33 10.86
CA GLN A 273 14.59 -9.50 11.63
C GLN A 273 15.82 -9.12 10.79
N ALA A 274 16.40 -10.06 10.03
CA ALA A 274 17.54 -9.80 9.16
C ALA A 274 17.22 -8.77 8.07
N ALA A 275 16.03 -8.87 7.45
CA ALA A 275 15.55 -7.87 6.49
C ALA A 275 15.38 -6.50 7.14
N PHE A 276 14.79 -6.44 8.34
CA PHE A 276 14.65 -5.20 9.09
C PHE A 276 16.00 -4.52 9.39
N GLU A 277 17.01 -5.28 9.80
CA GLU A 277 18.35 -4.79 10.09
C GLU A 277 19.12 -4.32 8.84
N ALA A 278 18.71 -4.80 7.65
CA ALA A 278 19.24 -4.33 6.39
C ALA A 278 18.68 -2.96 5.96
N VAL A 279 17.60 -2.49 6.57
CA VAL A 279 16.99 -1.20 6.25
C VAL A 279 17.88 -0.07 6.74
N ARG A 280 18.45 0.68 5.79
CA ARG A 280 19.22 1.90 6.08
C ARG A 280 19.25 2.80 4.84
N PRO A 281 19.39 4.12 5.01
CA PRO A 281 19.60 5.00 3.87
C PRO A 281 20.80 4.55 3.02
N GLY A 282 20.61 4.54 1.70
CA GLY A 282 21.64 4.11 0.76
C GLY A 282 21.66 2.61 0.42
N ALA A 283 20.97 1.75 1.17
CA ALA A 283 20.80 0.35 0.78
C ALA A 283 19.86 0.23 -0.43
N ALA A 284 20.10 -0.72 -1.33
CA ALA A 284 19.16 -1.02 -2.40
C ALA A 284 17.98 -1.86 -1.87
N CYS A 285 16.78 -1.68 -2.47
CA CYS A 285 15.60 -2.46 -2.07
C CYS A 285 15.84 -3.99 -2.14
N GLN A 286 16.59 -4.45 -3.16
CA GLN A 286 16.99 -5.86 -3.28
C GLN A 286 17.85 -6.36 -2.09
N ASP A 287 18.58 -5.49 -1.40
CA ASP A 287 19.43 -5.92 -0.28
C ASP A 287 18.59 -6.31 0.93
N VAL A 288 17.41 -5.70 1.10
CA VAL A 288 16.42 -6.11 2.11
C VAL A 288 15.84 -7.48 1.79
N ASP A 289 15.47 -7.73 0.52
CA ASP A 289 15.00 -9.06 0.07
C ASP A 289 16.08 -10.13 0.26
N ARG A 290 17.30 -9.84 -0.17
CA ARG A 290 18.44 -10.76 -0.05
C ARG A 290 18.73 -11.14 1.40
N ALA A 291 18.61 -10.21 2.34
CA ALA A 291 18.85 -10.48 3.76
C ALA A 291 17.87 -11.53 4.30
N ALA A 292 16.56 -11.38 4.05
CA ALA A 292 15.56 -12.38 4.43
C ALA A 292 15.79 -13.71 3.71
N ARG A 293 15.93 -13.66 2.40
CA ARG A 293 16.06 -14.84 1.53
C ARG A 293 17.27 -15.69 1.87
N GLN A 294 18.39 -15.07 2.25
CA GLN A 294 19.59 -15.77 2.67
C GLN A 294 19.40 -16.59 3.95
N VAL A 295 18.65 -16.05 4.93
CA VAL A 295 18.34 -16.80 6.17
C VAL A 295 17.56 -18.06 5.84
N ILE A 296 16.48 -17.92 5.05
CA ILE A 296 15.61 -19.03 4.66
C ILE A 296 16.37 -20.08 3.82
N ALA A 297 17.16 -19.62 2.82
CA ALA A 297 17.89 -20.52 1.92
C ALA A 297 18.99 -21.31 2.62
N ARG A 298 19.76 -20.69 3.53
CA ARG A 298 20.82 -21.39 4.30
C ARG A 298 20.29 -22.53 5.17
N ASN A 299 19.01 -22.45 5.54
CA ASN A 299 18.34 -23.46 6.35
C ASN A 299 17.57 -24.50 5.51
N GLY A 300 17.72 -24.48 4.17
CA GLY A 300 17.17 -25.48 3.26
C GLY A 300 15.72 -25.24 2.83
N TYR A 301 15.18 -24.05 3.09
CA TYR A 301 13.79 -23.70 2.74
C TYR A 301 13.68 -22.68 1.60
N GLY A 302 14.77 -22.39 0.88
CA GLY A 302 14.81 -21.36 -0.16
C GLY A 302 13.75 -21.51 -1.26
N GLU A 303 13.43 -22.74 -1.66
CA GLU A 303 12.40 -23.05 -2.68
C GLU A 303 10.96 -22.76 -2.20
N TYR A 304 10.76 -22.67 -0.87
CA TYR A 304 9.45 -22.42 -0.25
C TYR A 304 9.19 -20.94 0.05
N PHE A 305 10.13 -20.04 -0.26
CA PHE A 305 9.92 -18.60 -0.18
C PHE A 305 9.68 -18.04 -1.60
N VAL A 306 8.44 -18.01 -2.01
CA VAL A 306 8.01 -17.89 -3.42
C VAL A 306 7.60 -16.49 -3.87
N HIS A 307 7.64 -15.50 -2.97
CA HIS A 307 7.28 -14.10 -3.30
C HIS A 307 8.39 -13.13 -2.89
N ARG A 308 8.23 -11.85 -3.20
CA ARG A 308 9.10 -10.75 -2.76
C ARG A 308 9.03 -10.57 -1.23
N THR A 309 10.06 -9.97 -0.64
CA THR A 309 10.10 -9.72 0.80
C THR A 309 9.19 -8.58 1.24
N GLY A 310 8.75 -7.71 0.32
CA GLY A 310 7.85 -6.63 0.70
C GLY A 310 7.50 -5.68 -0.44
N HIS A 311 6.62 -4.75 -0.14
CA HIS A 311 6.11 -3.72 -1.04
C HIS A 311 5.92 -2.41 -0.29
N GLY A 312 5.98 -1.28 -1.01
CA GLY A 312 5.62 0.03 -0.46
C GLY A 312 4.16 0.07 -0.01
N ILE A 313 3.88 0.93 0.94
CA ILE A 313 2.55 1.19 1.48
C ILE A 313 2.36 2.69 1.69
N GLY A 314 1.14 3.17 1.52
CA GLY A 314 0.78 4.58 1.69
C GLY A 314 -0.72 4.77 1.62
N VAL A 315 -1.19 5.50 0.61
CA VAL A 315 -2.63 5.64 0.32
C VAL A 315 -3.21 4.41 -0.39
N THR A 316 -2.36 3.44 -0.68
CA THR A 316 -2.71 2.08 -1.12
C THR A 316 -1.93 1.08 -0.29
N THR A 317 -2.46 -0.13 -0.12
CA THR A 317 -1.75 -1.22 0.55
C THR A 317 -0.53 -1.65 -0.25
N HIS A 318 -0.59 -1.66 -1.59
CA HIS A 318 0.55 -1.96 -2.46
C HIS A 318 0.92 -0.79 -3.34
N GLU A 319 2.17 -0.31 -3.23
CA GLU A 319 2.77 0.70 -4.10
C GLU A 319 4.31 0.55 -4.14
N PRO A 320 5.04 1.26 -5.03
CA PRO A 320 6.51 1.31 -4.93
C PRO A 320 6.98 1.91 -3.60
N PRO A 321 8.19 1.51 -3.12
CA PRO A 321 9.15 0.59 -3.73
C PRO A 321 8.84 -0.89 -3.44
N TYR A 322 9.49 -1.80 -4.19
CA TYR A 322 9.34 -3.24 -3.97
C TYR A 322 10.64 -3.85 -3.44
N MET A 323 10.54 -4.60 -2.34
CA MET A 323 11.68 -5.33 -1.76
C MET A 323 11.82 -6.68 -2.47
N VAL A 324 12.51 -6.68 -3.62
CA VAL A 324 12.63 -7.83 -4.51
C VAL A 324 13.99 -7.85 -5.20
N GLU A 325 14.49 -9.04 -5.53
CA GLU A 325 15.72 -9.21 -6.31
C GLU A 325 15.64 -8.45 -7.65
N GLY A 326 16.69 -7.69 -7.98
CA GLY A 326 16.77 -6.85 -9.17
C GLY A 326 16.24 -5.42 -8.99
N GLU A 327 15.61 -5.08 -7.84
CA GLU A 327 15.21 -3.71 -7.55
C GLU A 327 16.39 -2.92 -6.96
N HIS A 328 16.95 -2.05 -7.80
CA HIS A 328 18.12 -1.25 -7.45
C HIS A 328 17.79 0.12 -6.85
N LEU A 329 16.51 0.44 -6.70
CA LEU A 329 16.09 1.70 -6.09
C LEU A 329 16.70 1.80 -4.68
N THR A 330 17.32 2.95 -4.41
CA THR A 330 18.00 3.20 -3.15
C THR A 330 17.02 3.69 -2.11
N LEU A 331 17.04 3.08 -0.92
CA LEU A 331 16.24 3.51 0.21
C LEU A 331 16.66 4.90 0.68
N VAL A 332 15.67 5.75 0.91
CA VAL A 332 15.86 7.07 1.49
C VAL A 332 14.89 7.25 2.68
N PRO A 333 15.22 8.16 3.62
CA PRO A 333 14.34 8.46 4.74
C PRO A 333 12.93 8.85 4.29
N GLY A 334 11.91 8.31 4.98
CA GLY A 334 10.49 8.50 4.66
C GLY A 334 9.89 7.40 3.78
N MET A 335 10.68 6.51 3.19
CA MET A 335 10.12 5.34 2.50
C MET A 335 9.49 4.38 3.50
N CYS A 336 8.22 3.98 3.24
CA CYS A 336 7.47 3.01 4.04
C CYS A 336 7.14 1.79 3.18
N PHE A 337 7.36 0.59 3.75
CA PHE A 337 7.16 -0.67 3.05
C PHE A 337 6.96 -1.83 4.03
N SER A 338 6.37 -2.95 3.55
CA SER A 338 6.27 -4.19 4.31
C SER A 338 7.60 -4.94 4.35
N ILE A 339 7.78 -5.73 5.41
CA ILE A 339 8.80 -6.80 5.50
C ILE A 339 8.07 -8.05 5.95
N GLU A 340 7.86 -8.97 5.01
CA GLU A 340 6.90 -10.08 5.13
C GLU A 340 7.45 -11.43 4.61
N PRO A 341 8.65 -11.87 4.96
CA PRO A 341 9.12 -13.15 4.48
C PRO A 341 8.22 -14.30 4.95
N GLY A 342 8.14 -15.36 4.14
CA GLY A 342 7.34 -16.53 4.45
C GLY A 342 7.97 -17.85 3.97
N ILE A 343 7.59 -18.95 4.60
CA ILE A 343 7.90 -20.32 4.20
C ILE A 343 6.56 -21.05 4.04
N TYR A 344 6.33 -21.62 2.85
CA TYR A 344 5.08 -22.29 2.49
C TYR A 344 5.33 -23.73 2.10
N LEU A 345 4.98 -24.68 2.98
CA LEU A 345 5.21 -26.11 2.79
C LEU A 345 3.97 -26.76 2.17
N PRO A 346 3.96 -27.09 0.85
CA PRO A 346 2.75 -27.54 0.16
C PRO A 346 2.09 -28.75 0.83
N GLY A 347 0.76 -28.64 1.03
CA GLY A 347 -0.05 -29.68 1.65
C GLY A 347 0.14 -29.83 3.17
N ARG A 348 0.91 -28.93 3.79
CA ARG A 348 1.22 -29.01 5.22
C ARG A 348 0.82 -27.73 5.96
N PHE A 349 1.61 -26.67 5.89
CA PHE A 349 1.34 -25.38 6.50
C PHE A 349 2.21 -24.28 5.89
N GLY A 350 1.87 -23.04 6.17
CA GLY A 350 2.69 -21.86 5.89
C GLY A 350 2.96 -21.04 7.13
N VAL A 351 3.98 -20.20 7.05
CA VAL A 351 4.33 -19.19 8.05
C VAL A 351 4.68 -17.91 7.33
N ARG A 352 4.06 -16.79 7.73
CA ARG A 352 4.45 -15.43 7.35
C ARG A 352 4.42 -14.54 8.58
N ILE A 353 5.40 -13.65 8.70
CA ILE A 353 5.46 -12.61 9.73
C ILE A 353 5.77 -11.31 9.02
N GLU A 354 4.92 -10.31 9.23
CA GLU A 354 4.95 -9.04 8.54
C GLU A 354 4.83 -7.87 9.48
N ASP A 355 5.65 -6.87 9.26
CA ASP A 355 5.50 -5.52 9.81
C ASP A 355 5.68 -4.47 8.72
N ILE A 356 5.00 -3.35 8.87
CA ILE A 356 5.33 -2.14 8.12
C ILE A 356 6.49 -1.42 8.79
N VAL A 357 7.44 -1.00 7.94
CA VAL A 357 8.69 -0.33 8.36
C VAL A 357 8.83 0.98 7.62
N VAL A 358 9.28 2.02 8.32
CA VAL A 358 9.76 3.26 7.70
C VAL A 358 11.30 3.29 7.75
N CYS A 359 11.92 3.64 6.63
CA CYS A 359 13.34 3.99 6.59
C CYS A 359 13.51 5.37 7.23
N THR A 360 14.36 5.48 8.24
CA THR A 360 14.74 6.74 8.91
C THR A 360 16.20 7.07 8.65
N GLU A 361 16.69 8.22 9.09
CA GLU A 361 18.13 8.58 9.01
C GLU A 361 19.02 7.56 9.75
N ASP A 362 18.49 6.94 10.81
CA ASP A 362 19.22 6.02 11.68
C ASP A 362 19.03 4.55 11.31
N GLY A 363 18.18 4.23 10.31
CA GLY A 363 17.83 2.87 9.89
C GLY A 363 16.33 2.60 9.88
N GLY A 364 15.94 1.32 9.97
CA GLY A 364 14.53 0.92 9.98
C GLY A 364 13.84 1.25 11.32
N GLN A 365 12.59 1.71 11.24
CA GLN A 365 11.69 1.82 12.39
C GLN A 365 10.38 1.09 12.06
N ARG A 366 9.93 0.19 12.94
CA ARG A 366 8.65 -0.50 12.78
C ARG A 366 7.48 0.43 13.11
N LEU A 367 6.41 0.32 12.34
CA LEU A 367 5.14 0.98 12.60
C LEU A 367 4.13 0.03 13.27
N ASN A 368 4.35 -1.29 13.19
CA ASN A 368 3.68 -2.30 13.99
C ASN A 368 4.49 -2.62 15.24
N THR A 369 3.82 -2.81 16.36
CA THR A 369 4.44 -3.04 17.68
C THR A 369 4.09 -4.38 18.31
N THR A 370 3.09 -5.10 17.74
CA THR A 370 2.68 -6.42 18.26
C THR A 370 3.78 -7.47 18.17
N GLY A 371 3.80 -8.44 19.10
CA GLY A 371 4.80 -9.50 19.18
C GLY A 371 4.89 -10.35 17.92
N ARG A 372 6.07 -10.93 17.67
CA ARG A 372 6.36 -11.80 16.53
C ARG A 372 6.70 -13.24 16.94
N GLU A 373 6.54 -13.54 18.19
CA GLU A 373 6.69 -14.89 18.73
C GLU A 373 5.50 -15.77 18.30
N LEU A 374 5.74 -17.09 18.19
CA LEU A 374 4.67 -18.05 17.94
C LEU A 374 3.71 -18.09 19.13
N LEU A 375 2.52 -17.56 18.94
CA LEU A 375 1.48 -17.58 19.96
C LEU A 375 0.67 -18.88 19.84
N VAL A 376 0.38 -19.50 20.98
CA VAL A 376 -0.52 -20.65 21.10
C VAL A 376 -1.94 -20.13 21.39
N VAL A 377 -2.89 -20.55 20.55
CA VAL A 377 -4.33 -20.22 20.69
C VAL A 377 -5.16 -21.49 20.91
N SER A 378 -6.41 -21.35 21.33
CA SER A 378 -7.32 -22.48 21.62
C SER A 378 -8.38 -22.69 20.52
#